data_3d521c7c4008f4b43dc896dee2ad88a1
#
_entry.id   3d521c7c4008f4b43dc896dee2ad88a1
#
_cell.length_a   1.000
_cell.length_b   1.000
_cell.length_c   1.000
_cell.angle_alpha   90.00
_cell.angle_beta   90.00
_cell.angle_gamma   90.00
#
_symmetry.space_group_name_H-M   'P 1'
#
loop_
_entity.id
_entity.type
_entity.pdbx_description
1 polymer ?
#
loop_
_entity_poly.entity_id
_entity_poly.type
_entity_poly.pdbx_seq_one_letter_code
_entity_poly.pdbx_strand_id
1 'polypeptide(L)'
;MDAMKKLTLVATLLCLIALPLYAAKKKATVKVINQSKWEIHHIYLSSHDDANWGDDQLEDEILSKGDTITLTNIDCDDYDIKVVDEDGDECVIEEVSLCGDDSYWKITDKALLECEGHQ
;
A
#
# COMPACT_ATOMS: atom_id res chain seq x y z
N MET A 1 31.64 32.17 38.85
CA MET A 1 30.20 32.31 38.86
C MET A 1 29.56 32.32 37.48
N ASP A 2 30.23 32.92 36.53
CA ASP A 2 29.70 32.94 35.15
C ASP A 2 29.71 31.60 34.46
N ALA A 3 30.53 30.68 34.94
CA ALA A 3 30.61 29.34 34.39
C ALA A 3 29.35 28.49 34.63
N MET A 4 28.58 28.78 35.64
CA MET A 4 27.38 28.05 35.96
C MET A 4 26.23 28.36 34.99
N LYS A 5 26.21 29.54 34.43
CA LYS A 5 25.18 29.95 33.47
C LYS A 5 25.35 29.25 32.10
N LYS A 6 26.56 28.91 31.77
CA LYS A 6 26.86 28.21 30.49
C LYS A 6 26.44 26.75 30.52
N LEU A 7 26.47 26.11 31.67
CA LEU A 7 26.07 24.72 31.81
C LEU A 7 24.57 24.53 31.67
N THR A 8 23.78 25.50 32.06
CA THR A 8 22.34 25.43 31.96
C THR A 8 21.86 25.50 30.50
N LEU A 9 22.57 26.25 29.67
CA LEU A 9 22.23 26.36 28.24
C LEU A 9 22.51 25.07 27.46
N VAL A 10 23.54 24.33 27.84
CA VAL A 10 23.88 23.08 27.18
C VAL A 10 22.86 21.99 27.45
N ALA A 11 22.33 21.94 28.66
CA ALA A 11 21.32 20.96 29.05
C ALA A 11 20.00 21.17 28.28
N THR A 12 19.65 22.41 27.99
CA THR A 12 18.43 22.73 27.23
C THR A 12 18.56 22.33 25.77
N LEU A 13 19.74 22.41 25.22
CA LEU A 13 19.97 22.01 23.81
C LEU A 13 19.86 20.52 23.60
N LEU A 14 20.24 19.71 24.58
CA LEU A 14 20.17 18.26 24.50
C LEU A 14 18.73 17.73 24.44
N CYS A 15 17.79 18.42 25.05
CA CYS A 15 16.39 18.02 25.03
C CYS A 15 15.74 18.19 23.66
N LEU A 16 16.26 19.10 22.82
CA LEU A 16 15.71 19.36 21.50
C LEU A 16 16.16 18.32 20.46
N ILE A 17 17.23 17.61 20.71
CA ILE A 17 17.78 16.63 19.78
C ILE A 17 17.03 15.30 19.86
N ALA A 18 16.28 15.06 20.93
CA ALA A 18 15.56 13.80 21.13
C ALA A 18 14.20 13.74 20.44
N LEU A 19 13.75 14.81 19.78
CA LEU A 19 12.41 14.88 19.19
C LEU A 19 12.20 14.26 17.81
N PRO A 20 13.19 14.13 16.92
CA PRO A 20 12.92 13.63 15.57
C PRO A 20 13.20 12.15 15.39
N LEU A 21 12.66 11.29 16.27
CA LEU A 21 12.87 9.84 16.15
C LEU A 21 11.71 9.11 15.48
N TYR A 22 10.65 9.81 15.10
CA TYR A 22 9.54 9.20 14.39
C TYR A 22 9.76 9.32 12.89
N ALA A 23 10.31 8.28 12.30
CA ALA A 23 10.40 8.21 10.84
C ALA A 23 9.02 7.87 10.28
N ALA A 24 8.56 8.67 9.32
CA ALA A 24 7.37 8.33 8.56
C ALA A 24 7.64 7.04 7.79
N LYS A 25 6.61 6.21 7.61
CA LYS A 25 6.72 5.03 6.75
C LYS A 25 7.12 5.46 5.34
N LYS A 26 7.95 4.66 4.69
CA LYS A 26 8.28 4.88 3.30
C LYS A 26 7.03 4.70 2.45
N LYS A 27 6.95 5.48 1.39
CA LYS A 27 5.86 5.39 0.43
C LYS A 27 6.31 4.58 -0.77
N ALA A 28 5.40 3.81 -1.32
CA ALA A 28 5.63 3.01 -2.51
C ALA A 28 4.79 3.52 -3.67
N THR A 29 5.30 3.30 -4.87
CA THR A 29 4.54 3.47 -6.10
C THR A 29 4.40 2.09 -6.74
N VAL A 30 3.16 1.69 -6.99
CA VAL A 30 2.85 0.35 -7.46
C VAL A 30 2.10 0.43 -8.78
N LYS A 31 2.58 -0.29 -9.78
CA LYS A 31 1.87 -0.46 -11.05
C LYS A 31 1.10 -1.75 -11.02
N VAL A 32 -0.21 -1.66 -11.19
CA VAL A 32 -1.09 -2.81 -11.27
C VAL A 32 -1.46 -3.03 -12.72
N ILE A 33 -1.12 -4.20 -13.23
CA ILE A 33 -1.29 -4.54 -14.64
C ILE A 33 -2.34 -5.65 -14.75
N ASN A 34 -3.41 -5.39 -15.47
CA ASN A 34 -4.42 -6.42 -15.71
C ASN A 34 -4.03 -7.28 -16.92
N GLN A 35 -3.45 -8.43 -16.65
CA GLN A 35 -3.11 -9.42 -17.67
C GLN A 35 -4.17 -10.52 -17.79
N SER A 36 -5.29 -10.37 -17.07
CA SER A 36 -6.39 -11.32 -17.17
C SER A 36 -7.28 -10.98 -18.37
N LYS A 37 -8.15 -11.90 -18.71
CA LYS A 37 -9.14 -11.68 -19.77
C LYS A 37 -10.40 -10.97 -19.28
N TRP A 38 -10.52 -10.71 -17.99
CA TRP A 38 -11.66 -10.03 -17.39
C TRP A 38 -11.35 -8.57 -17.13
N GLU A 39 -12.38 -7.72 -17.19
CA GLU A 39 -12.29 -6.37 -16.69
C GLU A 39 -12.27 -6.39 -15.16
N ILE A 40 -11.47 -5.52 -14.56
CA ILE A 40 -11.45 -5.35 -13.11
C ILE A 40 -12.17 -4.05 -12.79
N HIS A 41 -13.17 -4.16 -11.94
CA HIS A 41 -14.03 -3.03 -11.59
C HIS A 41 -13.66 -2.38 -10.27
N HIS A 42 -13.11 -3.14 -9.32
CA HIS A 42 -12.73 -2.60 -8.01
C HIS A 42 -11.45 -3.26 -7.53
N ILE A 43 -10.62 -2.48 -6.85
CA ILE A 43 -9.43 -2.96 -6.16
C ILE A 43 -9.38 -2.29 -4.78
N TYR A 44 -9.35 -3.11 -3.74
CA TYR A 44 -9.26 -2.64 -2.36
C TYR A 44 -8.00 -3.18 -1.71
N LEU A 45 -7.36 -2.34 -0.91
CA LEU A 45 -6.18 -2.71 -0.14
C LEU A 45 -6.52 -2.71 1.35
N SER A 46 -6.04 -3.71 2.06
CA SER A 46 -6.11 -3.74 3.52
C SER A 46 -4.72 -4.07 4.03
N SER A 47 -4.15 -3.20 4.86
CA SER A 47 -2.87 -3.52 5.47
C SER A 47 -3.03 -4.73 6.38
N HIS A 48 -1.97 -5.50 6.54
CA HIS A 48 -2.00 -6.75 7.28
C HIS A 48 -2.57 -6.61 8.71
N ASP A 49 -2.36 -5.46 9.33
CA ASP A 49 -2.80 -5.20 10.69
C ASP A 49 -4.18 -4.53 10.78
N ASP A 50 -4.83 -4.28 9.64
CA ASP A 50 -6.11 -3.59 9.59
C ASP A 50 -7.19 -4.53 9.07
N ALA A 51 -8.32 -4.58 9.76
CA ALA A 51 -9.45 -5.43 9.36
C ALA A 51 -10.36 -4.76 8.32
N ASN A 52 -10.12 -3.50 7.99
CA ASN A 52 -10.98 -2.74 7.10
C ASN A 52 -10.38 -2.61 5.70
N TRP A 53 -11.23 -2.79 4.69
CA TRP A 53 -10.86 -2.45 3.32
C TRP A 53 -10.90 -0.94 3.17
N GLY A 54 -9.88 -0.40 2.51
CA GLY A 54 -9.84 1.02 2.21
C GLY A 54 -10.74 1.39 1.04
N ASP A 55 -10.54 2.56 0.49
CA ASP A 55 -11.27 3.03 -0.67
C ASP A 55 -10.93 2.21 -1.91
N ASP A 56 -11.84 2.20 -2.88
CA ASP A 56 -11.60 1.58 -4.16
C ASP A 56 -10.47 2.32 -4.90
N GLN A 57 -9.39 1.63 -5.17
CA GLN A 57 -8.22 2.22 -5.82
C GLN A 57 -8.48 2.59 -7.27
N LEU A 58 -9.46 1.98 -7.90
CA LEU A 58 -9.85 2.33 -9.28
C LEU A 58 -10.80 3.53 -9.33
N GLU A 59 -11.40 3.88 -8.19
CA GLU A 59 -12.44 4.89 -8.11
C GLU A 59 -13.60 4.52 -9.05
N ASP A 60 -13.83 5.28 -10.10
CA ASP A 60 -14.87 4.98 -11.09
C ASP A 60 -14.31 4.42 -12.40
N GLU A 61 -13.02 4.11 -12.43
CA GLU A 61 -12.39 3.58 -13.63
C GLU A 61 -12.47 2.07 -13.69
N ILE A 62 -12.44 1.55 -14.91
CA ILE A 62 -12.40 0.11 -15.18
C ILE A 62 -11.00 -0.22 -15.72
N LEU A 63 -10.37 -1.22 -15.12
CA LEU A 63 -9.07 -1.69 -15.58
C LEU A 63 -9.30 -2.84 -16.56
N SER A 64 -9.27 -2.53 -17.84
CA SER A 64 -9.50 -3.49 -18.91
C SER A 64 -8.27 -4.35 -19.14
N LYS A 65 -8.44 -5.44 -19.89
CA LYS A 65 -7.34 -6.31 -20.28
C LYS A 65 -6.19 -5.50 -20.89
N GLY A 66 -5.01 -5.67 -20.37
CA GLY A 66 -3.81 -4.99 -20.83
C GLY A 66 -3.57 -3.61 -20.23
N ASP A 67 -4.53 -3.09 -19.51
CA ASP A 67 -4.40 -1.78 -18.88
C ASP A 67 -3.53 -1.84 -17.63
N THR A 68 -2.91 -0.71 -17.34
CA THR A 68 -2.09 -0.52 -16.15
C THR A 68 -2.60 0.70 -15.40
N ILE A 69 -2.73 0.57 -14.09
CA ILE A 69 -2.97 1.71 -13.21
C ILE A 69 -1.77 1.88 -12.28
N THR A 70 -1.42 3.13 -12.01
CA THR A 70 -0.33 3.45 -11.08
C THR A 70 -0.91 3.93 -9.77
N LEU A 71 -0.63 3.20 -8.70
CA LEU A 71 -1.02 3.58 -7.35
C LEU A 71 0.15 4.32 -6.72
N THR A 72 -0.10 5.56 -6.31
CA THR A 72 0.93 6.40 -5.70
C THR A 72 0.66 6.58 -4.22
N ASN A 73 1.71 6.92 -3.49
CA ASN A 73 1.61 7.27 -2.08
C ASN A 73 1.04 6.15 -1.20
N ILE A 74 1.39 4.92 -1.55
CA ILE A 74 1.01 3.73 -0.78
C ILE A 74 2.05 3.51 0.32
N ASP A 75 1.61 3.33 1.55
CA ASP A 75 2.53 2.99 2.63
C ASP A 75 3.21 1.65 2.34
N CYS A 76 4.53 1.60 2.53
CA CYS A 76 5.30 0.37 2.33
C CYS A 76 4.89 -0.64 3.40
N ASP A 77 4.16 -1.67 3.01
CA ASP A 77 3.60 -2.66 3.93
C ASP A 77 3.19 -3.92 3.17
N ASP A 78 2.80 -4.93 3.91
CA ASP A 78 2.15 -6.12 3.36
C ASP A 78 0.64 -5.90 3.38
N TYR A 79 0.00 -6.20 2.27
CA TYR A 79 -1.43 -5.95 2.08
C TYR A 79 -2.17 -7.22 1.67
N ASP A 80 -3.41 -7.30 2.12
CA ASP A 80 -4.38 -8.16 1.45
C ASP A 80 -5.06 -7.30 0.38
N ILE A 81 -5.25 -7.87 -0.80
CA ILE A 81 -5.81 -7.15 -1.93
C ILE A 81 -7.07 -7.87 -2.39
N LYS A 82 -8.18 -7.13 -2.42
CA LYS A 82 -9.43 -7.64 -2.95
C LYS A 82 -9.66 -7.07 -4.34
N VAL A 83 -9.82 -7.96 -5.30
CA VAL A 83 -10.11 -7.63 -6.69
C VAL A 83 -11.53 -8.06 -6.99
N VAL A 84 -12.31 -7.16 -7.59
CA VAL A 84 -13.68 -7.48 -8.04
C VAL A 84 -13.72 -7.34 -9.55
N ASP A 85 -14.12 -8.39 -10.24
CA ASP A 85 -14.18 -8.42 -11.69
C ASP A 85 -15.53 -7.93 -12.24
N GLU A 86 -15.68 -8.02 -13.57
CA GLU A 86 -16.88 -7.54 -14.27
C GLU A 86 -18.15 -8.34 -13.92
N ASP A 87 -17.99 -9.56 -13.42
CA ASP A 87 -19.11 -10.40 -13.00
C ASP A 87 -19.48 -10.22 -11.52
N GLY A 88 -18.76 -9.33 -10.82
CA GLY A 88 -18.94 -9.11 -9.40
C GLY A 88 -18.26 -10.16 -8.52
N ASP A 89 -17.47 -11.04 -9.10
CA ASP A 89 -16.73 -12.04 -8.35
C ASP A 89 -15.57 -11.38 -7.60
N GLU A 90 -15.42 -11.74 -6.34
CA GLU A 90 -14.38 -11.22 -5.48
C GLU A 90 -13.25 -12.22 -5.31
N CYS A 91 -12.03 -11.70 -5.39
CA CYS A 91 -10.82 -12.48 -5.17
C CYS A 91 -9.95 -11.76 -4.15
N VAL A 92 -9.63 -12.41 -3.05
CA VAL A 92 -8.73 -11.86 -2.04
C VAL A 92 -7.38 -12.56 -2.14
N ILE A 93 -6.34 -11.79 -2.38
CA ILE A 93 -4.96 -12.27 -2.44
C ILE A 93 -4.26 -11.74 -1.20
N GLU A 94 -3.76 -12.64 -0.37
CA GLU A 94 -3.20 -12.31 0.93
C GLU A 94 -1.70 -12.06 0.87
N GLU A 95 -1.23 -11.20 1.76
CA GLU A 95 0.19 -10.98 2.03
C GLU A 95 1.00 -10.57 0.80
N VAL A 96 0.48 -9.59 0.06
CA VAL A 96 1.20 -9.00 -1.07
C VAL A 96 2.06 -7.86 -0.53
N SER A 97 3.36 -7.96 -0.73
CA SER A 97 4.29 -6.90 -0.31
C SER A 97 4.28 -5.77 -1.33
N LEU A 98 3.85 -4.61 -0.92
CA LEU A 98 3.85 -3.40 -1.74
C LEU A 98 4.83 -2.40 -1.15
N CYS A 99 6.08 -2.49 -1.61
CA CYS A 99 7.14 -1.65 -1.09
C CYS A 99 8.17 -1.41 -2.18
N GLY A 100 8.69 -0.19 -2.25
CA GLY A 100 9.69 0.19 -3.25
C GLY A 100 9.12 1.10 -4.34
N ASP A 101 10.03 1.73 -5.07
CA ASP A 101 9.66 2.77 -6.03
C ASP A 101 9.15 2.23 -7.36
N ASP A 102 9.46 0.97 -7.68
CA ASP A 102 9.11 0.35 -8.95
C ASP A 102 8.46 -1.01 -8.75
N SER A 103 7.53 -1.10 -7.83
CA SER A 103 6.79 -2.33 -7.61
C SER A 103 5.76 -2.56 -8.71
N TYR A 104 5.67 -3.81 -9.14
CA TYR A 104 4.68 -4.24 -10.13
C TYR A 104 3.83 -5.34 -9.53
N TRP A 105 2.55 -5.30 -9.78
CA TRP A 105 1.66 -6.37 -9.41
C TRP A 105 0.78 -6.73 -10.60
N LYS A 106 0.82 -7.99 -10.99
CA LYS A 106 0.11 -8.47 -12.18
C LYS A 106 -1.10 -9.29 -11.79
N ILE A 107 -2.25 -8.93 -12.34
CA ILE A 107 -3.48 -9.70 -12.20
C ILE A 107 -3.55 -10.64 -13.39
N THR A 108 -3.50 -11.95 -13.14
CA THR A 108 -3.48 -12.97 -14.20
C THR A 108 -4.74 -13.82 -14.15
N ASP A 109 -5.05 -14.47 -15.27
CA ASP A 109 -6.14 -15.45 -15.33
C ASP A 109 -5.97 -16.53 -14.28
N LYS A 110 -4.75 -17.02 -14.12
CA LYS A 110 -4.43 -18.07 -13.17
C LYS A 110 -4.76 -17.65 -11.74
N ALA A 111 -4.36 -16.45 -11.35
CA ALA A 111 -4.61 -15.92 -10.01
C ALA A 111 -6.11 -15.81 -9.73
N LEU A 112 -6.87 -15.29 -10.68
CA LEU A 112 -8.31 -15.13 -10.51
C LEU A 112 -9.04 -16.48 -10.47
N LEU A 113 -8.65 -17.41 -11.32
CA LEU A 113 -9.25 -18.74 -11.34
C LEU A 113 -8.94 -19.54 -10.07
N GLU A 114 -7.73 -19.46 -9.57
CA GLU A 114 -7.35 -20.13 -8.32
C GLU A 114 -8.13 -19.56 -7.13
N CYS A 115 -8.35 -18.27 -7.13
CA CYS A 115 -9.12 -17.60 -6.10
C CYS A 115 -10.57 -18.07 -6.09
N GLU A 116 -11.20 -18.15 -7.25
CA GLU A 116 -12.58 -18.62 -7.38
C GLU A 116 -12.73 -20.10 -6.97
N GLY A 117 -11.73 -20.91 -7.27
CA GLY A 117 -11.74 -22.32 -6.92
C GLY A 117 -11.73 -22.62 -5.44
N HIS A 118 -11.45 -21.62 -4.60
CA HIS A 118 -11.39 -21.76 -3.15
C HIS A 118 -12.61 -21.18 -2.43
N GLN A 119 -13.61 -20.74 -3.16
CA GLN A 119 -14.85 -20.20 -2.58
C GLN A 119 -15.93 -21.28 -2.37
#